data_55f54e11801a3946d66dd9f660b1830c
#
_entry.id   55f54e11801a3946d66dd9f660b1830c
#
_cell.length_a   1.000
_cell.length_b   1.000
_cell.length_c   1.000
_cell.angle_alpha   90.00
_cell.angle_beta   90.00
_cell.angle_gamma   90.00
#
_symmetry.space_group_name_H-M   'P 1'
#
loop_
_entity.id
_entity.type
_entity.pdbx_description
1 polymer ?
#
loop_
_entity_poly.entity_id
_entity_poly.type
_entity_poly.pdbx_seq_one_letter_code
_entity_poly.pdbx_strand_id
1 'polypeptide(L)'
;SSSSAASDVYKRQIADRAKFTSWAVFVAIWSTVVYFPVAHWVFAFGNKVGDVVTSTGYLAGKGVQDFAGGTAVHINAGAAGLALAIVLGKRIGWRKESMRPHSLPLVMLGAGLLWFGWFGFNAGSALSAGSLAATAMINTQIATAAAAMTWVAYEKKRDGKATTLGVASGAVAGAVAITPACGYLNPMGALAL
;
A
#
# COMPACT_ATOMS: atom_id res chain seq x y z
N SER A 1 15.51 -7.22 1.93
CA SER A 1 14.34 -7.29 1.08
C SER A 1 13.31 -6.29 1.56
N SER A 2 13.09 -5.27 0.75
CA SER A 2 12.22 -4.11 1.02
C SER A 2 10.72 -4.47 1.18
N SER A 3 10.32 -5.68 0.81
CA SER A 3 8.97 -6.19 1.03
C SER A 3 8.66 -6.53 2.50
N SER A 4 9.66 -6.47 3.40
CA SER A 4 9.48 -7.01 4.74
C SER A 4 8.77 -6.07 5.72
N ALA A 5 8.74 -4.77 5.56
CA ALA A 5 8.13 -3.90 6.56
C ALA A 5 6.64 -3.63 6.27
N ALA A 6 6.24 -3.38 5.03
CA ALA A 6 4.80 -3.43 4.68
C ALA A 6 4.31 -4.87 4.78
N SER A 7 5.12 -5.85 4.35
CA SER A 7 4.80 -7.24 4.57
C SER A 7 4.93 -7.66 6.05
N ASP A 8 5.55 -6.90 6.96
CA ASP A 8 5.51 -7.27 8.38
C ASP A 8 4.16 -6.97 9.02
N VAL A 9 3.47 -5.92 8.58
CA VAL A 9 2.06 -5.75 8.91
C VAL A 9 1.23 -6.85 8.24
N TYR A 10 1.50 -7.20 6.97
CA TYR A 10 0.80 -8.25 6.22
C TYR A 10 1.38 -9.65 6.48
N LYS A 11 2.69 -9.84 6.65
CA LYS A 11 3.35 -11.12 6.95
C LYS A 11 3.01 -11.66 8.33
N ARG A 12 2.73 -10.81 9.32
CA ARG A 12 2.21 -11.29 10.61
C ARG A 12 0.83 -11.92 10.50
N GLN A 13 0.10 -11.64 9.42
CA GLN A 13 -1.12 -12.37 9.12
C GLN A 13 -0.82 -13.80 8.65
N ILE A 14 0.31 -14.04 7.99
CA ILE A 14 0.60 -15.26 7.24
C ILE A 14 1.86 -15.98 7.74
N ALA A 15 2.93 -15.25 8.08
CA ALA A 15 4.25 -15.81 8.37
C ALA A 15 4.25 -16.85 9.49
N ASP A 16 3.44 -16.64 10.52
CA ASP A 16 3.36 -17.56 11.67
C ASP A 16 2.36 -18.71 11.46
N ARG A 17 1.66 -18.77 10.32
CA ARG A 17 0.52 -19.67 10.11
C ARG A 17 0.53 -20.45 8.81
N ALA A 18 1.25 -19.97 7.79
CA ALA A 18 1.30 -20.59 6.46
C ALA A 18 2.66 -21.19 6.20
N LYS A 19 2.68 -22.41 5.61
CA LYS A 19 3.90 -23.00 5.09
C LYS A 19 4.37 -22.21 3.89
N PHE A 20 5.69 -22.02 3.75
CA PHE A 20 6.29 -21.27 2.64
C PHE A 20 5.85 -21.79 1.27
N THR A 21 5.83 -23.10 1.07
CA THR A 21 5.42 -23.72 -0.20
C THR A 21 3.97 -23.36 -0.54
N SER A 22 3.05 -23.47 0.44
CA SER A 22 1.64 -23.10 0.24
C SER A 22 1.49 -21.62 -0.09
N TRP A 23 2.31 -20.77 0.55
CA TRP A 23 2.34 -19.34 0.25
C TRP A 23 2.84 -19.06 -1.17
N ALA A 24 3.91 -19.72 -1.62
CA ALA A 24 4.44 -19.56 -2.97
C ALA A 24 3.43 -19.96 -4.05
N VAL A 25 2.74 -21.10 -3.87
CA VAL A 25 1.67 -21.55 -4.77
C VAL A 25 0.50 -20.56 -4.76
N PHE A 26 0.08 -20.12 -3.58
CA PHE A 26 -1.00 -19.12 -3.45
C PHE A 26 -0.65 -17.84 -4.22
N VAL A 27 0.56 -17.30 -4.05
CA VAL A 27 0.97 -16.06 -4.72
C VAL A 27 0.96 -16.22 -6.25
N ALA A 28 1.43 -17.35 -6.77
CA ALA A 28 1.43 -17.61 -8.20
C ALA A 28 -0.01 -17.64 -8.77
N ILE A 29 -0.90 -18.38 -8.12
CA ILE A 29 -2.30 -18.48 -8.53
C ILE A 29 -3.01 -17.13 -8.37
N TRP A 30 -2.87 -16.48 -7.21
CA TRP A 30 -3.50 -15.21 -6.91
C TRP A 30 -3.06 -14.10 -7.88
N SER A 31 -1.76 -14.03 -8.19
CA SER A 31 -1.25 -13.06 -9.16
C SER A 31 -1.91 -13.22 -10.51
N THR A 32 -2.06 -14.47 -10.98
CA THR A 32 -2.61 -14.76 -12.29
C THR A 32 -4.13 -14.56 -12.35
N VAL A 33 -4.85 -15.05 -11.35
CA VAL A 33 -6.33 -15.11 -11.38
C VAL A 33 -6.97 -13.83 -10.84
N VAL A 34 -6.31 -13.14 -9.93
CA VAL A 34 -6.86 -11.95 -9.24
C VAL A 34 -6.12 -10.68 -9.63
N TYR A 35 -4.80 -10.64 -9.41
CA TYR A 35 -4.05 -9.40 -9.59
C TYR A 35 -4.01 -8.93 -11.05
N PHE A 36 -3.67 -9.78 -12.00
CA PHE A 36 -3.59 -9.39 -13.41
C PHE A 36 -4.93 -8.91 -13.97
N PRO A 37 -6.07 -9.58 -13.74
CA PRO A 37 -7.37 -9.05 -14.15
C PRO A 37 -7.70 -7.70 -13.55
N VAL A 38 -7.47 -7.50 -12.24
CA VAL A 38 -7.74 -6.21 -11.57
C VAL A 38 -6.81 -5.12 -12.10
N ALA A 39 -5.53 -5.41 -12.29
CA ALA A 39 -4.58 -4.47 -12.87
C ALA A 39 -5.00 -4.05 -14.30
N HIS A 40 -5.46 -5.00 -15.11
CA HIS A 40 -6.01 -4.72 -16.43
C HIS A 40 -7.27 -3.83 -16.34
N TRP A 41 -8.18 -4.11 -15.41
CA TRP A 41 -9.40 -3.30 -15.23
C TRP A 41 -9.07 -1.83 -14.91
N VAL A 42 -7.99 -1.58 -14.16
CA VAL A 42 -7.60 -0.24 -13.71
C VAL A 42 -6.74 0.47 -14.75
N PHE A 43 -5.75 -0.21 -15.34
CA PHE A 43 -4.68 0.42 -16.11
C PHE A 43 -4.79 0.25 -17.64
N ALA A 44 -5.77 -0.49 -18.14
CA ALA A 44 -6.01 -0.53 -19.57
C ALA A 44 -6.79 0.70 -20.02
N PHE A 45 -6.08 1.79 -20.30
CA PHE A 45 -6.69 3.09 -20.67
C PHE A 45 -7.25 3.13 -22.09
N GLY A 46 -7.04 2.11 -22.90
CA GLY A 46 -7.44 2.06 -24.31
C GLY A 46 -6.55 2.96 -25.19
N ASN A 47 -6.26 2.47 -26.39
CA ASN A 47 -5.56 3.26 -27.39
C ASN A 47 -6.58 3.84 -28.37
N LYS A 48 -6.43 5.13 -28.72
CA LYS A 48 -7.16 5.71 -29.84
C LYS A 48 -6.48 5.30 -31.15
N VAL A 49 -7.23 4.60 -32.01
CA VAL A 49 -6.84 4.33 -33.39
C VAL A 49 -7.88 5.01 -34.28
N GLY A 50 -7.58 6.21 -34.75
CA GLY A 50 -8.55 7.12 -35.36
C GLY A 50 -9.60 7.57 -34.34
N ASP A 51 -10.88 7.45 -34.69
CA ASP A 51 -11.99 7.77 -33.77
C ASP A 51 -12.45 6.59 -32.91
N VAL A 52 -11.82 5.42 -33.04
CA VAL A 52 -12.17 4.21 -32.30
C VAL A 52 -11.28 4.09 -31.08
N VAL A 53 -11.88 4.07 -29.90
CA VAL A 53 -11.20 3.68 -28.65
C VAL A 53 -11.19 2.18 -28.58
N THR A 54 -10.02 1.55 -28.62
CA THR A 54 -9.85 0.13 -28.37
C THR A 54 -10.22 -0.21 -26.91
N SER A 55 -10.55 -1.46 -26.64
CA SER A 55 -11.08 -1.92 -25.36
C SER A 55 -10.39 -1.31 -24.15
N THR A 56 -11.14 -0.57 -23.35
CA THR A 56 -10.70 -0.06 -22.05
C THR A 56 -10.94 -1.10 -20.96
N GLY A 57 -10.10 -1.10 -19.92
CA GLY A 57 -10.35 -1.88 -18.71
C GLY A 57 -11.67 -1.46 -18.06
N TYR A 58 -12.32 -2.39 -17.39
CA TYR A 58 -13.66 -2.18 -16.81
C TYR A 58 -13.73 -0.97 -15.87
N LEU A 59 -12.75 -0.77 -15.01
CA LEU A 59 -12.70 0.37 -14.08
C LEU A 59 -12.21 1.64 -14.75
N ALA A 60 -11.21 1.53 -15.62
CA ALA A 60 -10.73 2.67 -16.43
C ALA A 60 -11.84 3.27 -17.28
N GLY A 61 -12.66 2.42 -17.92
CA GLY A 61 -13.81 2.84 -18.70
C GLY A 61 -14.93 3.51 -17.88
N LYS A 62 -14.97 3.28 -16.57
CA LYS A 62 -15.87 3.97 -15.62
C LYS A 62 -15.29 5.26 -15.03
N GLY A 63 -14.10 5.67 -15.46
CA GLY A 63 -13.46 6.89 -14.97
C GLY A 63 -12.81 6.77 -13.58
N VAL A 64 -12.52 5.55 -13.10
CA VAL A 64 -11.78 5.36 -11.85
C VAL A 64 -10.38 5.94 -12.02
N GLN A 65 -10.02 6.85 -11.12
CA GLN A 65 -8.70 7.46 -11.04
C GLN A 65 -7.83 6.66 -10.08
N ASP A 66 -6.76 6.08 -10.60
CA ASP A 66 -5.74 5.37 -9.83
C ASP A 66 -4.37 5.69 -10.42
N PHE A 67 -3.67 6.65 -9.81
CA PHE A 67 -2.42 7.17 -10.36
C PHE A 67 -1.29 6.14 -10.32
N ALA A 68 -1.16 5.45 -9.20
CA ALA A 68 0.00 4.58 -8.97
C ALA A 68 -0.36 3.18 -8.42
N GLY A 69 -1.63 2.80 -8.40
CA GLY A 69 -2.02 1.45 -7.99
C GLY A 69 -2.69 1.36 -6.61
N GLY A 70 -3.30 2.44 -6.13
CA GLY A 70 -4.06 2.39 -4.88
C GLY A 70 -5.21 1.37 -4.92
N THR A 71 -5.88 1.26 -6.05
CA THR A 71 -6.93 0.25 -6.28
C THR A 71 -6.32 -1.09 -6.71
N ALA A 72 -5.50 -1.08 -7.76
CA ALA A 72 -4.96 -2.29 -8.36
C ALA A 72 -4.03 -3.06 -7.41
N VAL A 73 -3.27 -2.36 -6.57
CA VAL A 73 -2.29 -2.97 -5.65
C VAL A 73 -2.81 -2.96 -4.22
N HIS A 74 -3.11 -1.78 -3.63
CA HIS A 74 -3.31 -1.67 -2.19
C HIS A 74 -4.68 -2.18 -1.73
N ILE A 75 -5.78 -1.80 -2.38
CA ILE A 75 -7.10 -2.32 -2.05
C ILE A 75 -7.13 -3.83 -2.30
N ASN A 76 -6.59 -4.27 -3.42
CA ASN A 76 -6.52 -5.68 -3.79
C ASN A 76 -5.70 -6.50 -2.76
N ALA A 77 -4.51 -6.00 -2.37
CA ALA A 77 -3.70 -6.63 -1.34
C ALA A 77 -4.38 -6.63 0.05
N GLY A 78 -5.05 -5.53 0.40
CA GLY A 78 -5.82 -5.43 1.64
C GLY A 78 -6.98 -6.44 1.70
N ALA A 79 -7.72 -6.57 0.62
CA ALA A 79 -8.80 -7.57 0.49
C ALA A 79 -8.27 -9.00 0.58
N ALA A 80 -7.16 -9.30 -0.10
CA ALA A 80 -6.49 -10.60 -0.01
C ALA A 80 -6.00 -10.89 1.42
N GLY A 81 -5.40 -9.90 2.09
CA GLY A 81 -4.97 -10.01 3.49
C GLY A 81 -6.12 -10.29 4.45
N LEU A 82 -7.26 -9.63 4.25
CA LEU A 82 -8.47 -9.89 5.04
C LEU A 82 -9.02 -11.31 4.80
N ALA A 83 -9.12 -11.73 3.54
CA ALA A 83 -9.57 -13.08 3.20
C ALA A 83 -8.66 -14.16 3.82
N LEU A 84 -7.34 -13.98 3.73
CA LEU A 84 -6.37 -14.88 4.35
C LEU A 84 -6.48 -14.89 5.87
N ALA A 85 -6.73 -13.74 6.50
CA ALA A 85 -6.92 -13.67 7.96
C ALA A 85 -8.16 -14.46 8.41
N ILE A 86 -9.23 -14.40 7.64
CA ILE A 86 -10.47 -15.16 7.90
C ILE A 86 -10.23 -16.67 7.72
N VAL A 87 -9.63 -17.07 6.60
CA VAL A 87 -9.40 -18.48 6.24
C VAL A 87 -8.42 -19.16 7.21
N LEU A 88 -7.32 -18.48 7.56
CA LEU A 88 -6.30 -19.03 8.45
C LEU A 88 -6.69 -19.01 9.93
N GLY A 89 -7.72 -18.27 10.29
CA GLY A 89 -8.21 -18.18 11.66
C GLY A 89 -7.30 -17.40 12.61
N LYS A 90 -7.44 -17.64 13.91
CA LYS A 90 -6.70 -16.90 14.95
C LYS A 90 -5.25 -17.37 15.04
N ARG A 91 -4.34 -16.43 15.34
CA ARG A 91 -2.93 -16.73 15.60
C ARG A 91 -2.77 -17.51 16.91
N ILE A 92 -1.72 -18.33 16.97
CA ILE A 92 -1.28 -18.96 18.24
C ILE A 92 -0.97 -17.82 19.22
N GLY A 93 -1.44 -17.94 20.46
CA GLY A 93 -1.27 -16.88 21.48
C GLY A 93 -2.20 -15.67 21.32
N TRP A 94 -3.20 -15.68 20.43
CA TRP A 94 -4.16 -14.59 20.27
C TRP A 94 -4.79 -14.16 21.60
N ARG A 95 -4.63 -12.88 21.97
CA ARG A 95 -5.06 -12.26 23.24
C ARG A 95 -4.41 -12.83 24.52
N LYS A 96 -3.47 -13.77 24.40
CA LYS A 96 -2.75 -14.36 25.56
C LYS A 96 -1.31 -13.86 25.63
N GLU A 97 -0.70 -13.53 24.49
CA GLU A 97 0.69 -13.13 24.38
C GLU A 97 0.82 -11.78 23.70
N SER A 98 1.87 -11.04 24.06
CA SER A 98 2.22 -9.79 23.38
C SER A 98 2.79 -10.08 21.98
N MET A 99 2.12 -9.58 20.93
CA MET A 99 2.52 -9.80 19.54
C MET A 99 3.48 -8.71 19.05
N ARG A 100 4.55 -8.46 19.80
CA ARG A 100 5.58 -7.46 19.43
C ARG A 100 6.42 -7.94 18.24
N PRO A 101 6.98 -7.01 17.42
CA PRO A 101 7.95 -7.38 16.38
C PRO A 101 9.18 -8.03 16.99
N HIS A 102 9.75 -9.02 16.29
CA HIS A 102 11.01 -9.65 16.64
C HIS A 102 12.14 -8.62 16.79
N SER A 103 12.22 -7.65 15.87
CA SER A 103 13.21 -6.58 15.90
C SER A 103 12.60 -5.26 15.46
N LEU A 104 12.40 -4.32 16.38
CA LEU A 104 11.90 -2.98 16.09
C LEU A 104 12.88 -2.18 15.19
N PRO A 105 14.21 -2.21 15.40
CA PRO A 105 15.13 -1.56 14.48
C PRO A 105 15.00 -2.02 13.03
N LEU A 106 14.82 -3.32 12.79
CA LEU A 106 14.61 -3.84 11.43
C LEU A 106 13.26 -3.40 10.84
N VAL A 107 12.23 -3.26 11.66
CA VAL A 107 10.94 -2.68 11.22
C VAL A 107 11.12 -1.23 10.78
N MET A 108 11.87 -0.43 11.56
CA MET A 108 12.13 0.96 11.22
C MET A 108 12.98 1.10 9.96
N LEU A 109 14.02 0.29 9.83
CA LEU A 109 14.83 0.25 8.60
C LEU A 109 13.97 -0.11 7.39
N GLY A 110 13.12 -1.14 7.53
CA GLY A 110 12.19 -1.55 6.48
C GLY A 110 11.18 -0.46 6.12
N ALA A 111 10.61 0.25 7.10
CA ALA A 111 9.71 1.36 6.87
C ALA A 111 10.40 2.53 6.16
N GLY A 112 11.64 2.86 6.54
CA GLY A 112 12.44 3.89 5.86
C GLY A 112 12.76 3.53 4.40
N LEU A 113 13.15 2.28 4.14
CA LEU A 113 13.40 1.79 2.78
C LEU A 113 12.11 1.78 1.93
N LEU A 114 10.97 1.45 2.54
CA LEU A 114 9.67 1.53 1.87
C LEU A 114 9.31 2.99 1.55
N TRP A 115 9.48 3.90 2.49
CA TRP A 115 9.21 5.32 2.26
C TRP A 115 10.07 5.87 1.11
N PHE A 116 11.36 5.57 1.13
CA PHE A 116 12.26 5.94 0.03
C PHE A 116 11.81 5.33 -1.31
N GLY A 117 11.50 4.04 -1.34
CA GLY A 117 11.03 3.34 -2.54
C GLY A 117 9.68 3.86 -3.04
N TRP A 118 8.86 4.44 -2.15
CA TRP A 118 7.55 4.99 -2.51
C TRP A 118 7.63 6.25 -3.38
N PHE A 119 8.71 7.02 -3.28
CA PHE A 119 8.95 8.09 -4.23
C PHE A 119 9.08 7.56 -5.66
N GLY A 120 9.83 6.47 -5.86
CA GLY A 120 9.89 5.77 -7.14
C GLY A 120 8.54 5.19 -7.55
N PHE A 121 7.82 4.61 -6.62
CA PHE A 121 6.50 4.01 -6.87
C PHE A 121 5.48 5.06 -7.35
N ASN A 122 5.31 6.14 -6.62
CA ASN A 122 4.32 7.17 -6.92
C ASN A 122 4.80 8.15 -7.99
N ALA A 123 5.97 8.78 -7.83
CA ALA A 123 6.47 9.73 -8.81
C ALA A 123 6.86 9.05 -10.13
N GLY A 124 7.38 7.82 -10.08
CA GLY A 124 7.69 7.02 -11.27
C GLY A 124 6.44 6.66 -12.09
N SER A 125 5.27 6.58 -11.46
CA SER A 125 4.00 6.34 -12.16
C SER A 125 3.56 7.50 -13.07
N ALA A 126 4.21 8.66 -12.98
CA ALA A 126 4.07 9.73 -13.99
C ALA A 126 4.65 9.35 -15.35
N LEU A 127 5.46 8.30 -15.45
CA LEU A 127 6.12 7.78 -16.67
C LEU A 127 6.98 8.81 -17.41
N SER A 128 7.29 9.95 -16.78
CA SER A 128 8.11 11.02 -17.35
C SER A 128 8.71 11.88 -16.24
N ALA A 129 9.87 12.46 -16.49
CA ALA A 129 10.45 13.48 -15.63
C ALA A 129 9.81 14.84 -15.92
N GLY A 130 9.04 15.38 -14.97
CA GLY A 130 8.33 16.65 -15.15
C GLY A 130 7.56 17.08 -13.92
N SER A 131 6.75 18.12 -14.06
CA SER A 131 5.96 18.70 -12.96
C SER A 131 5.01 17.70 -12.31
N LEU A 132 4.43 16.78 -13.07
CA LEU A 132 3.54 15.75 -12.54
C LEU A 132 4.28 14.78 -11.61
N ALA A 133 5.49 14.33 -12.00
CA ALA A 133 6.33 13.49 -11.14
C ALA A 133 6.74 14.24 -9.87
N ALA A 134 7.12 15.52 -9.99
CA ALA A 134 7.46 16.36 -8.84
C ALA A 134 6.26 16.56 -7.90
N THR A 135 5.06 16.78 -8.43
CA THR A 135 3.82 16.88 -7.65
C THR A 135 3.53 15.58 -6.90
N ALA A 136 3.59 14.44 -7.59
CA ALA A 136 3.37 13.13 -6.97
C ALA A 136 4.40 12.84 -5.87
N MET A 137 5.66 13.23 -6.05
CA MET A 137 6.72 13.08 -5.05
C MET A 137 6.44 13.94 -3.80
N ILE A 138 6.10 15.22 -3.99
CA ILE A 138 5.81 16.15 -2.88
C ILE A 138 4.56 15.67 -2.12
N ASN A 139 3.49 15.32 -2.81
CA ASN A 139 2.26 14.82 -2.20
C ASN A 139 2.49 13.53 -1.41
N THR A 140 3.33 12.63 -1.92
CA THR A 140 3.72 11.40 -1.21
C THR A 140 4.45 11.73 0.09
N GLN A 141 5.40 12.67 0.05
CA GLN A 141 6.12 13.12 1.25
C GLN A 141 5.18 13.72 2.29
N ILE A 142 4.30 14.63 1.86
CA ILE A 142 3.36 15.33 2.76
C ILE A 142 2.41 14.35 3.42
N ALA A 143 1.73 13.51 2.64
CA ALA A 143 0.75 12.56 3.19
C ALA A 143 1.40 11.53 4.12
N THR A 144 2.57 11.01 3.76
CA THR A 144 3.31 10.06 4.59
C THR A 144 3.71 10.67 5.92
N ALA A 145 4.26 11.88 5.91
CA ALA A 145 4.67 12.58 7.12
C ALA A 145 3.47 12.97 7.99
N ALA A 146 2.40 13.51 7.40
CA ALA A 146 1.18 13.89 8.09
C ALA A 146 0.52 12.68 8.78
N ALA A 147 0.41 11.56 8.08
CA ALA A 147 -0.16 10.34 8.65
C ALA A 147 0.70 9.77 9.78
N ALA A 148 2.03 9.79 9.66
CA ALA A 148 2.93 9.37 10.75
C ALA A 148 2.73 10.23 12.00
N MET A 149 2.66 11.55 11.85
CA MET A 149 2.44 12.49 12.96
C MET A 149 1.05 12.32 13.60
N THR A 150 0.02 12.20 12.78
CA THR A 150 -1.37 12.03 13.26
C THR A 150 -1.54 10.70 13.97
N TRP A 151 -0.94 9.62 13.46
CA TRP A 151 -0.96 8.31 14.12
C TRP A 151 -0.34 8.38 15.52
N VAL A 152 0.83 8.97 15.63
CA VAL A 152 1.56 9.13 16.91
C VAL A 152 0.77 10.01 17.89
N ALA A 153 0.17 11.10 17.40
CA ALA A 153 -0.66 11.97 18.22
C ALA A 153 -1.92 11.24 18.75
N TYR A 154 -2.57 10.46 17.88
CA TYR A 154 -3.72 9.63 18.26
C TYR A 154 -3.33 8.53 19.27
N GLU A 155 -2.23 7.81 19.01
CA GLU A 155 -1.71 6.76 19.90
C GLU A 155 -1.38 7.33 21.29
N LYS A 156 -0.72 8.51 21.34
CA LYS A 156 -0.43 9.21 22.59
C LYS A 156 -1.70 9.59 23.34
N LYS A 157 -2.74 10.05 22.64
CA LYS A 157 -4.04 10.41 23.24
C LYS A 157 -4.78 9.18 23.75
N ARG A 158 -4.79 8.08 23.01
CA ARG A 158 -5.53 6.84 23.34
C ARG A 158 -4.82 6.00 24.40
N ASP A 159 -3.50 5.80 24.23
CA ASP A 159 -2.71 4.83 24.99
C ASP A 159 -1.74 5.51 25.98
N GLY A 160 -1.74 6.84 26.04
CA GLY A 160 -0.89 7.65 26.93
C GLY A 160 0.56 7.79 26.48
N LYS A 161 1.01 7.06 25.46
CA LYS A 161 2.38 7.09 24.94
C LYS A 161 2.42 6.86 23.44
N ALA A 162 3.36 7.54 22.78
CA ALA A 162 3.69 7.31 21.39
C ALA A 162 4.69 6.15 21.25
N THR A 163 4.59 5.39 20.17
CA THR A 163 5.51 4.30 19.88
C THR A 163 6.22 4.48 18.55
N THR A 164 7.44 3.97 18.46
CA THR A 164 8.20 3.93 17.19
C THR A 164 7.48 3.06 16.14
N LEU A 165 6.79 2.01 16.59
CA LEU A 165 5.96 1.18 15.70
C LEU A 165 4.77 1.96 15.13
N GLY A 166 4.18 2.87 15.93
CA GLY A 166 3.14 3.80 15.48
C GLY A 166 3.63 4.73 14.38
N VAL A 167 4.85 5.27 14.50
CA VAL A 167 5.47 6.07 13.42
C VAL A 167 5.54 5.27 12.12
N ALA A 168 6.08 4.05 12.16
CA ALA A 168 6.19 3.19 10.98
C ALA A 168 4.82 2.85 10.37
N SER A 169 3.84 2.55 11.22
CA SER A 169 2.47 2.22 10.79
C SER A 169 1.79 3.42 10.13
N GLY A 170 1.88 4.60 10.74
CA GLY A 170 1.33 5.83 10.18
C GLY A 170 1.98 6.22 8.86
N ALA A 171 3.31 6.13 8.77
CA ALA A 171 4.03 6.43 7.52
C ALA A 171 3.57 5.53 6.37
N VAL A 172 3.51 4.22 6.60
CA VAL A 172 3.03 3.28 5.57
C VAL A 172 1.56 3.53 5.22
N ALA A 173 0.70 3.80 6.21
CA ALA A 173 -0.72 4.10 5.97
C ALA A 173 -0.89 5.35 5.09
N GLY A 174 -0.15 6.42 5.36
CA GLY A 174 -0.19 7.64 4.55
C GLY A 174 0.33 7.44 3.12
N ALA A 175 1.42 6.70 2.97
CA ALA A 175 1.95 6.34 1.67
C ALA A 175 0.93 5.52 0.84
N VAL A 176 0.25 4.56 1.48
CA VAL A 176 -0.83 3.76 0.86
C VAL A 176 -2.01 4.65 0.46
N ALA A 177 -2.47 5.51 1.38
CA ALA A 177 -3.65 6.35 1.15
C ALA A 177 -3.47 7.32 -0.01
N ILE A 178 -2.29 7.97 -0.12
CA ILE A 178 -2.02 8.94 -1.19
C ILE A 178 -1.77 8.29 -2.56
N THR A 179 -1.42 7.01 -2.61
CA THR A 179 -1.01 6.32 -3.85
C THR A 179 -1.99 6.51 -5.01
N PRO A 180 -3.32 6.33 -4.86
CA PRO A 180 -4.25 6.52 -5.98
C PRO A 180 -4.39 7.98 -6.42
N ALA A 181 -4.05 8.93 -5.56
CA ALA A 181 -4.35 10.34 -5.74
C ALA A 181 -3.12 11.26 -5.84
N CYS A 182 -1.91 10.71 -5.71
CA CYS A 182 -0.68 11.50 -5.57
C CYS A 182 -0.42 12.46 -6.74
N GLY A 183 -0.82 12.12 -7.94
CA GLY A 183 -0.69 12.98 -9.14
C GLY A 183 -1.91 13.86 -9.40
N TYR A 184 -3.01 13.70 -8.66
CA TYR A 184 -4.26 14.42 -8.90
C TYR A 184 -4.56 15.50 -7.86
N LEU A 185 -3.99 15.39 -6.67
CA LEU A 185 -4.19 16.34 -5.58
C LEU A 185 -3.14 17.46 -5.61
N ASN A 186 -3.53 18.61 -5.04
CA ASN A 186 -2.56 19.61 -4.62
C ASN A 186 -1.98 19.28 -3.23
N PRO A 187 -0.90 19.94 -2.78
CA PRO A 187 -0.28 19.66 -1.47
C PRO A 187 -1.22 19.77 -0.27
N MET A 188 -2.20 20.68 -0.31
CA MET A 188 -3.20 20.79 0.77
C MET A 188 -4.16 19.60 0.78
N GLY A 189 -4.56 19.11 -0.40
CA GLY A 189 -5.35 17.89 -0.52
C GLY A 189 -4.58 16.65 -0.02
N ALA A 190 -3.28 16.58 -0.28
CA ALA A 190 -2.42 15.52 0.23
C ALA A 190 -2.23 15.57 1.75
N LEU A 191 -2.27 16.76 2.34
CA LEU A 191 -2.21 16.93 3.79
C LEU A 191 -3.52 16.52 4.48
N ALA A 192 -4.65 16.75 3.81
CA ALA A 192 -5.98 16.50 4.37
C ALA A 192 -6.42 15.03 4.24
N LEU A 193 -5.85 14.29 3.28
CA LEU A 193 -6.13 12.88 3.03
C LEU A 193 -5.51 12.00 4.09
#